data_f7b544966b91bb57e0ba7a852cb0bab3
#
_entry.id   f7b544966b91bb57e0ba7a852cb0bab3
#
_cell.length_a   1.000
_cell.length_b   1.000
_cell.length_c   1.000
_cell.angle_alpha   90.00
_cell.angle_beta   90.00
_cell.angle_gamma   90.00
#
_symmetry.space_group_name_H-M   'P 1'
#
loop_
_entity.id
_entity.type
_entity.pdbx_description
1 polymer ?
#
loop_
_entity_poly.entity_id
_entity_poly.type
_entity_poly.pdbx_seq_one_letter_code
_entity_poly.pdbx_strand_id
1 'polypeptide(L)'
;VNGLIHVEGKAEAKAGVNVALKAENNSGISGSATFQEEGGKVRVKLELTGSILGLILPAEPAHIHAGACPNVGAVLYPLQSVANGKSETVLNVSLASLKAQLPLAINVHKSSAEAGTYVACGDITL
;
A
#
# COMPACT_ATOMS: atom_id res chain seq x y z
N VAL A 1 8.80 -23.07 -25.79
CA VAL A 1 8.94 -23.03 -25.63
C VAL A 1 8.75 -22.83 -25.37
N ASN A 2 8.66 -23.27 -25.44
CA ASN A 2 8.61 -23.24 -25.19
C ASN A 2 8.47 -22.88 -24.78
N GLY A 3 8.06 -23.01 -24.86
CA GLY A 3 7.98 -22.77 -24.38
C GLY A 3 7.57 -22.30 -23.92
N LEU A 4 7.42 -22.46 -23.77
CA LEU A 4 7.14 -22.11 -23.30
C LEU A 4 6.79 -21.57 -22.81
N ILE A 5 6.59 -21.66 -22.87
CA ILE A 5 6.37 -21.18 -22.42
C ILE A 5 5.88 -20.77 -21.91
N HIS A 6 5.65 -20.86 -21.67
CA HIS A 6 5.33 -20.43 -21.14
C HIS A 6 5.02 -19.84 -20.54
N VAL A 7 4.61 -20.11 -20.69
CA VAL A 7 4.53 -19.56 -20.19
C VAL A 7 4.00 -18.90 -19.81
N GLU A 8 3.63 -19.00 -19.81
CA GLU A 8 3.34 -18.38 -19.48
C GLU A 8 2.99 -17.86 -18.83
N GLY A 9 2.43 -17.91 -18.68
CA GLY A 9 2.12 -17.38 -17.97
C GLY A 9 2.28 -16.92 -17.07
N LYS A 10 2.73 -17.10 -16.74
CA LYS A 10 3.07 -16.53 -16.10
C LYS A 10 3.31 -15.42 -16.05
N ALA A 11 3.30 -15.79 -16.37
CA ALA A 11 3.72 -14.57 -16.64
C ALA A 11 3.11 -13.45 -16.05
N GLU A 12 2.30 -13.60 -15.71
CA GLU A 12 1.87 -12.64 -15.09
C GLU A 12 2.37 -12.53 -13.81
N ALA A 13 3.14 -13.36 -13.52
CA ALA A 13 3.87 -13.20 -12.32
C ALA A 13 4.84 -12.09 -12.48
N LYS A 14 4.34 -10.94 -12.74
CA LYS A 14 5.18 -9.80 -12.78
C LYS A 14 5.70 -9.53 -11.41
N ALA A 15 6.95 -9.19 -11.30
CA ALA A 15 7.50 -8.77 -10.03
C ALA A 15 6.68 -7.61 -9.51
N GLY A 16 6.31 -7.66 -8.26
CA GLY A 16 5.62 -6.54 -7.64
C GLY A 16 6.54 -5.36 -7.43
N VAL A 17 5.96 -4.18 -7.37
CA VAL A 17 6.70 -2.97 -7.04
C VAL A 17 6.60 -2.75 -5.54
N ASN A 18 7.75 -2.62 -4.87
CA ASN A 18 7.79 -2.40 -3.43
C ASN A 18 7.94 -0.92 -3.12
N VAL A 19 7.17 -0.45 -2.16
CA VAL A 19 7.19 0.92 -1.69
C VAL A 19 7.47 0.90 -0.20
N ALA A 20 8.48 1.64 0.24
CA ALA A 20 8.79 1.73 1.67
C ALA A 20 7.79 2.64 2.37
N LEU A 21 7.30 2.20 3.52
CA LEU A 21 6.45 3.00 4.39
C LEU A 21 7.27 3.41 5.59
N LYS A 22 7.44 4.71 5.76
CA LYS A 22 8.26 5.25 6.84
C LYS A 22 7.40 5.69 8.00
N ALA A 23 7.92 5.53 9.21
CA ALA A 23 7.20 5.92 10.40
C ALA A 23 6.93 7.41 10.42
N GLU A 24 5.75 7.78 10.89
CA GLU A 24 5.32 9.16 11.05
C GLU A 24 4.94 9.41 12.50
N ASN A 25 5.11 10.66 12.94
CA ASN A 25 4.67 11.07 14.28
C ASN A 25 5.25 10.21 15.41
N ASN A 26 6.48 9.78 15.25
CA ASN A 26 7.18 8.95 16.24
C ASN A 26 6.42 7.67 16.57
N SER A 27 5.68 7.14 15.60
CA SER A 27 4.88 5.93 15.82
C SER A 27 5.74 4.69 16.05
N GLY A 28 6.94 4.68 15.49
CA GLY A 28 7.76 3.47 15.50
C GLY A 28 7.22 2.39 14.57
N ILE A 29 6.23 2.70 13.75
CA ILE A 29 5.60 1.76 12.82
C ILE A 29 6.09 2.07 11.41
N SER A 30 6.68 1.08 10.76
CA SER A 30 7.13 1.23 9.38
C SER A 30 6.79 -0.06 8.65
N GLY A 31 7.10 -0.14 7.38
CA GLY A 31 6.82 -1.35 6.62
C GLY A 31 6.97 -1.16 5.15
N SER A 32 6.17 -1.91 4.40
CA SER A 32 6.23 -1.87 2.96
C SER A 32 4.85 -2.08 2.35
N ALA A 33 4.71 -1.61 1.13
CA ALA A 33 3.55 -1.90 0.30
C ALA A 33 4.05 -2.54 -0.98
N THR A 34 3.34 -3.55 -1.45
CA THR A 34 3.65 -4.21 -2.71
C THR A 34 2.48 -4.01 -3.65
N PHE A 35 2.77 -3.54 -4.86
CA PHE A 35 1.78 -3.36 -5.92
C PHE A 35 2.02 -4.41 -6.99
N GLN A 36 1.01 -5.20 -7.28
CA GLN A 36 1.13 -6.25 -8.28
C GLN A 36 -0.08 -6.23 -9.20
N GLU A 37 0.16 -6.14 -10.50
CA GLU A 37 -0.93 -6.12 -11.47
C GLU A 37 -1.38 -7.53 -11.76
N GLU A 38 -2.70 -7.74 -11.72
CA GLU A 38 -3.32 -9.03 -11.97
C GLU A 38 -4.60 -8.81 -12.77
N GLY A 39 -4.60 -9.20 -14.03
CA GLY A 39 -5.80 -9.14 -14.85
C GLY A 39 -6.37 -7.74 -15.02
N GLY A 40 -5.54 -6.75 -15.17
CA GLY A 40 -5.97 -5.37 -15.34
C GLY A 40 -6.34 -4.67 -14.05
N LYS A 41 -6.18 -5.33 -12.91
CA LYS A 41 -6.40 -4.77 -11.59
C LYS A 41 -5.09 -4.74 -10.83
N VAL A 42 -5.06 -4.06 -9.71
CA VAL A 42 -3.84 -3.98 -8.89
C VAL A 42 -4.12 -4.50 -7.50
N ARG A 43 -3.32 -5.47 -7.08
CA ARG A 43 -3.35 -5.97 -5.72
C ARG A 43 -2.33 -5.20 -4.90
N VAL A 44 -2.79 -4.59 -3.82
CA VAL A 44 -1.94 -3.82 -2.91
C VAL A 44 -1.84 -4.56 -1.59
N LYS A 45 -0.64 -4.95 -1.22
CA LYS A 45 -0.40 -5.62 0.06
C LYS A 45 0.39 -4.68 0.95
N LEU A 46 -0.09 -4.49 2.17
CA LEU A 46 0.62 -3.70 3.18
C LEU A 46 1.12 -4.63 4.27
N GLU A 47 2.37 -4.45 4.68
CA GLU A 47 2.94 -5.17 5.81
C GLU A 47 3.64 -4.15 6.68
N LEU A 48 3.19 -4.06 7.92
CA LEU A 48 3.75 -3.13 8.89
C LEU A 48 4.47 -3.87 9.99
N THR A 49 5.52 -3.27 10.51
CA THR A 49 6.25 -3.77 11.66
C THR A 49 6.48 -2.61 12.63
N GLY A 50 6.70 -2.93 13.89
CA GLY A 50 6.96 -1.92 14.89
C GLY A 50 6.75 -2.45 16.28
N SER A 51 7.32 -1.78 17.27
CA SER A 51 7.28 -2.27 18.65
C SER A 51 5.87 -2.36 19.21
N ILE A 52 4.97 -1.51 18.77
CA ILE A 52 3.60 -1.53 19.29
C ILE A 52 2.69 -2.51 18.58
N LEU A 53 3.13 -3.14 17.49
CA LEU A 53 2.31 -4.12 16.78
C LEU A 53 2.15 -5.42 17.57
N GLY A 54 2.95 -5.63 18.60
CA GLY A 54 2.76 -6.77 19.50
C GLY A 54 1.60 -6.59 20.45
N LEU A 55 1.02 -5.39 20.53
CA LEU A 55 -0.13 -5.10 21.36
C LEU A 55 -1.40 -5.29 20.53
N ILE A 56 -2.51 -5.43 21.23
CA ILE A 56 -3.80 -5.47 20.57
C ILE A 56 -4.14 -4.04 20.15
N LEU A 57 -4.08 -3.78 18.85
CA LEU A 57 -4.38 -2.46 18.32
C LEU A 57 -5.66 -2.51 17.50
N PRO A 58 -6.41 -1.41 17.48
CA PRO A 58 -7.55 -1.33 16.54
C PRO A 58 -7.04 -1.38 15.12
N ALA A 59 -7.89 -1.76 14.19
CA ALA A 59 -7.55 -1.74 12.78
C ALA A 59 -7.16 -0.32 12.38
N GLU A 60 -6.12 -0.22 11.57
CA GLU A 60 -5.56 1.08 11.16
C GLU A 60 -6.02 1.39 9.75
N PRO A 61 -6.83 2.45 9.56
CA PRO A 61 -7.27 2.81 8.21
C PRO A 61 -6.09 3.15 7.32
N ALA A 62 -6.20 2.81 6.04
CA ALA A 62 -5.16 3.07 5.06
C ALA A 62 -5.79 3.55 3.76
N HIS A 63 -5.12 4.46 3.08
CA HIS A 63 -5.61 5.04 1.83
C HIS A 63 -4.45 5.39 0.92
N ILE A 64 -4.74 5.40 -0.39
CA ILE A 64 -3.86 6.03 -1.36
C ILE A 64 -4.35 7.46 -1.54
N HIS A 65 -3.46 8.42 -1.32
CA HIS A 65 -3.75 9.85 -1.42
C HIS A 65 -3.02 10.45 -2.61
N ALA A 66 -3.56 11.53 -3.14
CA ALA A 66 -2.83 12.37 -4.08
C ALA A 66 -1.71 13.07 -3.32
N GLY A 67 -0.59 13.29 -3.97
CA GLY A 67 0.53 14.06 -3.40
C GLY A 67 1.63 13.20 -2.83
N ALA A 68 2.42 13.79 -1.97
CA ALA A 68 3.61 13.13 -1.42
C ALA A 68 3.66 13.27 0.10
N CYS A 69 4.32 12.30 0.73
CA CYS A 69 4.54 12.33 2.17
C CYS A 69 5.39 13.53 2.57
N PRO A 70 5.18 14.09 3.75
CA PRO A 70 4.17 13.69 4.73
C PRO A 70 2.84 14.41 4.56
N ASN A 71 2.76 15.42 3.72
CA ASN A 71 1.57 16.27 3.60
C ASN A 71 0.74 15.86 2.38
N VAL A 72 0.11 14.69 2.51
CA VAL A 72 -0.69 14.15 1.42
C VAL A 72 -1.98 14.94 1.21
N GLY A 73 -2.54 14.80 0.02
CA GLY A 73 -3.77 15.49 -0.36
C GLY A 73 -5.01 14.62 -0.21
N ALA A 74 -5.91 14.68 -1.18
CA ALA A 74 -7.18 13.99 -1.11
C ALA A 74 -7.03 12.47 -1.17
N VAL A 75 -7.96 11.77 -0.54
CA VAL A 75 -8.06 10.30 -0.65
C VAL A 75 -8.55 9.96 -2.03
N LEU A 76 -7.81 9.13 -2.75
CA LEU A 76 -8.19 8.65 -4.07
C LEU A 76 -8.68 7.20 -4.05
N TYR A 77 -8.03 6.34 -3.27
CA TYR A 77 -8.40 4.93 -3.19
C TYR A 77 -8.35 4.47 -1.76
N PRO A 78 -9.47 4.02 -1.20
CA PRO A 78 -9.44 3.40 0.12
C PRO A 78 -8.84 2.00 0.02
N LEU A 79 -8.10 1.62 1.05
CA LEU A 79 -7.54 0.28 1.18
C LEU A 79 -8.20 -0.39 2.38
N GLN A 80 -8.11 -1.71 2.43
CA GLN A 80 -8.56 -2.43 3.62
C GLN A 80 -7.72 -1.97 4.81
N SER A 81 -8.37 -1.81 5.95
CA SER A 81 -7.65 -1.41 7.15
C SER A 81 -6.59 -2.44 7.52
N VAL A 82 -5.49 -1.95 8.06
CA VAL A 82 -4.41 -2.84 8.48
C VAL A 82 -4.80 -3.48 9.79
N ALA A 83 -4.80 -4.80 9.83
CA ALA A 83 -5.09 -5.58 11.04
C ALA A 83 -3.95 -6.56 11.24
N ASN A 84 -3.44 -6.64 12.47
CA ASN A 84 -2.30 -7.49 12.79
C ASN A 84 -1.10 -7.23 11.87
N GLY A 85 -0.91 -5.97 11.50
CA GLY A 85 0.20 -5.55 10.67
C GLY A 85 0.06 -5.85 9.19
N LYS A 86 -1.10 -6.32 8.74
CA LYS A 86 -1.26 -6.70 7.33
C LYS A 86 -2.57 -6.20 6.74
N SER A 87 -2.53 -5.94 5.43
CA SER A 87 -3.71 -5.56 4.66
C SER A 87 -3.52 -6.01 3.23
N GLU A 88 -4.60 -6.34 2.59
CA GLU A 88 -4.57 -6.71 1.18
C GLU A 88 -5.82 -6.17 0.51
N THR A 89 -5.63 -5.44 -0.58
CA THR A 89 -6.74 -4.80 -1.30
C THR A 89 -6.54 -5.00 -2.79
N VAL A 90 -7.60 -5.34 -3.51
CA VAL A 90 -7.57 -5.38 -4.96
C VAL A 90 -8.30 -4.14 -5.45
N LEU A 91 -7.57 -3.28 -6.17
CA LEU A 91 -8.14 -2.06 -6.74
C LEU A 91 -8.57 -2.33 -8.17
N ASN A 92 -9.74 -1.86 -8.53
CA ASN A 92 -10.27 -2.02 -9.88
C ASN A 92 -9.70 -0.92 -10.79
N VAL A 93 -8.38 -0.92 -10.91
CA VAL A 93 -7.64 0.08 -11.69
C VAL A 93 -6.35 -0.58 -12.15
N SER A 94 -5.86 -0.23 -13.34
CA SER A 94 -4.62 -0.80 -13.85
C SER A 94 -3.41 -0.10 -13.24
N LEU A 95 -2.27 -0.78 -13.28
CA LEU A 95 -1.03 -0.18 -12.81
C LEU A 95 -0.67 1.06 -13.67
N ALA A 96 -0.92 0.98 -14.97
CA ALA A 96 -0.68 2.12 -15.86
C ALA A 96 -1.53 3.32 -15.47
N SER A 97 -2.77 3.09 -15.06
CA SER A 97 -3.65 4.17 -14.63
C SER A 97 -3.15 4.81 -13.34
N LEU A 98 -2.67 4.01 -12.39
CA LEU A 98 -2.07 4.56 -11.17
C LEU A 98 -0.83 5.37 -11.49
N LYS A 99 0.00 4.85 -12.38
CA LYS A 99 1.22 5.53 -12.78
C LYS A 99 0.94 6.90 -13.39
N ALA A 100 -0.16 7.00 -14.14
CA ALA A 100 -0.56 8.26 -14.76
C ALA A 100 -1.04 9.29 -13.74
N GLN A 101 -1.34 8.88 -12.52
CA GLN A 101 -1.84 9.76 -11.47
C GLN A 101 -0.77 10.21 -10.48
N LEU A 102 0.47 9.76 -10.65
CA LEU A 102 1.55 10.16 -9.74
C LEU A 102 1.72 11.68 -9.73
N PRO A 103 2.09 12.29 -8.60
CA PRO A 103 2.53 11.67 -7.36
C PRO A 103 1.37 11.16 -6.51
N LEU A 104 1.58 10.00 -5.91
CA LEU A 104 0.65 9.36 -5.01
C LEU A 104 1.41 8.87 -3.79
N ALA A 105 0.70 8.74 -2.67
CA ALA A 105 1.30 8.24 -1.45
C ALA A 105 0.33 7.33 -0.72
N ILE A 106 0.86 6.33 -0.01
CA ILE A 106 0.06 5.52 0.91
C ILE A 106 0.22 6.13 2.29
N ASN A 107 -0.90 6.30 2.96
CA ASN A 107 -0.91 6.80 4.32
C ASN A 107 -1.67 5.84 5.21
N VAL A 108 -1.08 5.47 6.34
CA VAL A 108 -1.72 4.61 7.33
C VAL A 108 -2.00 5.46 8.55
N HIS A 109 -3.26 5.43 8.99
CA HIS A 109 -3.74 6.25 10.11
C HIS A 109 -3.71 5.43 11.39
N LYS A 110 -3.64 6.11 12.54
CA LYS A 110 -3.51 5.44 13.82
C LYS A 110 -4.72 4.57 14.15
N SER A 111 -5.91 5.12 13.92
CA SER A 111 -7.17 4.40 14.16
C SER A 111 -8.30 5.21 13.55
N SER A 112 -9.51 4.64 13.51
CA SER A 112 -10.69 5.39 13.06
C SER A 112 -10.94 6.59 13.94
N ALA A 113 -10.72 6.46 15.24
CA ALA A 113 -10.95 7.54 16.19
C ALA A 113 -9.89 8.63 16.08
N GLU A 114 -8.69 8.29 15.59
CA GLU A 114 -7.59 9.23 15.46
C GLU A 114 -7.09 9.22 14.01
N ALA A 115 -8.02 9.37 13.07
CA ALA A 115 -7.69 9.31 11.64
C ALA A 115 -6.81 10.47 11.19
N GLY A 116 -6.77 11.56 11.95
CA GLY A 116 -5.87 12.65 11.63
C GLY A 116 -4.42 12.40 12.01
N THR A 117 -4.15 11.35 12.78
CA THR A 117 -2.79 11.01 13.19
C THR A 117 -2.27 9.90 12.29
N TYR A 118 -1.22 10.18 11.53
CA TYR A 118 -0.62 9.21 10.61
C TYR A 118 0.47 8.43 11.33
N VAL A 119 0.53 7.13 11.11
CA VAL A 119 1.58 6.30 11.72
C VAL A 119 2.62 5.88 10.70
N ALA A 120 2.28 5.82 9.42
CA ALA A 120 3.24 5.48 8.37
C ALA A 120 2.82 6.11 7.05
N CYS A 121 3.80 6.47 6.23
CA CYS A 121 3.56 7.07 4.93
C CYS A 121 4.65 6.63 3.95
N GLY A 122 4.26 6.36 2.71
CA GLY A 122 5.22 6.00 1.66
C GLY A 122 4.85 6.62 0.33
N ASP A 123 5.83 7.24 -0.33
CA ASP A 123 5.63 7.76 -1.68
C ASP A 123 5.61 6.60 -2.65
N ILE A 124 4.60 6.56 -3.50
CA ILE A 124 4.44 5.47 -4.46
C ILE A 124 5.34 5.74 -5.66
N THR A 125 6.20 4.76 -5.97
CA THR A 125 7.07 4.82 -7.14
C THR A 125 6.76 3.61 -8.00
N LEU A 126 6.26 3.84 -9.19
CA LEU A 126 5.82 2.76 -10.09
C LEU A 126 6.60 2.76 -11.40
#